data_76b5c66a170070597d090fd5f5505a84
#
_entry.id   76b5c66a170070597d090fd5f5505a84
#
_cell.length_a   1.000
_cell.length_b   1.000
_cell.length_c   1.000
_cell.angle_alpha   90.00
_cell.angle_beta   90.00
_cell.angle_gamma   90.00
#
_symmetry.space_group_name_H-M   'P 1'
#
loop_
_entity.id
_entity.type
_entity.pdbx_description
1 polymer ?
#
loop_
_entity_poly.entity_id
_entity_poly.type
_entity_poly.pdbx_seq_one_letter_code
_entity_poly.pdbx_strand_id
1 'polypeptide(L)'
;LALAQRLTAVLVAPPGAGKTTLIPLRLINEAWLNNQRIVMLEPRRLAARAAARRLASLIGQEPGELVGYQTRDERRIGPNTRIEVVTEGILTRRLQNDPELPGIGLVIFDEVHERNLPTDVGLALCLDARKNLRNDLRVLAMSATADTDRFAKLLGDGEPAPIISSAGRQHPVDITWAPPGKQQRLDDAVADVTLRALRENAGDILVFLPGIGEINRVQQTLERSVTPDTDVYPLAGALSLADQDRALAPSPVGRRR
;
A
#
# COMPACT_ATOMS: atom_id res chain seq x y z
N LEU A 1 1.83 -11.29 -20.48
CA LEU A 1 2.54 -12.47 -21.00
C LEU A 1 3.10 -13.36 -19.88
N ALA A 2 3.89 -12.84 -18.91
CA ALA A 2 4.52 -13.67 -17.87
C ALA A 2 3.49 -14.49 -17.06
N LEU A 3 2.45 -13.87 -16.48
CA LEU A 3 1.42 -14.57 -15.73
C LEU A 3 0.56 -15.51 -16.59
N ALA A 4 0.43 -15.24 -17.88
CA ALA A 4 -0.29 -16.12 -18.79
C ALA A 4 0.46 -17.44 -19.04
N GLN A 5 1.79 -17.37 -19.12
CA GLN A 5 2.65 -18.50 -19.50
C GLN A 5 3.25 -19.26 -18.30
N ARG A 6 3.62 -18.51 -17.25
CA ARG A 6 4.39 -19.05 -16.11
C ARG A 6 3.60 -19.09 -14.80
N LEU A 7 2.37 -18.57 -14.78
CA LEU A 7 1.47 -18.51 -13.62
C LEU A 7 1.99 -17.67 -12.44
N THR A 8 3.27 -17.46 -12.32
CA THR A 8 3.90 -16.65 -11.28
C THR A 8 4.82 -15.60 -11.91
N ALA A 9 4.97 -14.47 -11.24
CA ALA A 9 5.90 -13.41 -11.66
C ALA A 9 6.30 -12.53 -10.47
N VAL A 10 7.42 -11.85 -10.61
CA VAL A 10 7.85 -10.77 -9.70
C VAL A 10 7.87 -9.47 -10.50
N LEU A 11 7.22 -8.43 -9.97
CA LEU A 11 7.24 -7.09 -10.53
C LEU A 11 8.08 -6.16 -9.64
N VAL A 12 9.06 -5.53 -10.24
CA VAL A 12 9.93 -4.55 -9.57
C VAL A 12 9.70 -3.17 -10.17
N ALA A 13 9.33 -2.23 -9.33
CA ALA A 13 9.26 -0.83 -9.74
C ALA A 13 9.38 0.08 -8.51
N PRO A 14 9.99 1.26 -8.63
CA PRO A 14 10.15 2.17 -7.50
C PRO A 14 8.80 2.62 -6.91
N PRO A 15 8.79 3.16 -5.68
CA PRO A 15 7.60 3.80 -5.13
C PRO A 15 7.04 4.86 -6.09
N GLY A 16 5.73 5.02 -6.13
CA GLY A 16 5.08 5.98 -7.04
C GLY A 16 4.97 5.55 -8.51
N ALA A 17 5.56 4.44 -8.93
CA ALA A 17 5.46 3.94 -10.31
C ALA A 17 4.07 3.39 -10.69
N GLY A 18 3.13 3.37 -9.75
CA GLY A 18 1.76 2.90 -9.99
C GLY A 18 1.55 1.40 -9.90
N LYS A 19 2.49 0.63 -9.33
CA LYS A 19 2.34 -0.83 -9.12
C LYS A 19 0.98 -1.19 -8.54
N THR A 20 0.72 -0.68 -7.34
CA THR A 20 -0.47 -0.94 -6.55
C THR A 20 -1.77 -0.51 -7.24
N THR A 21 -1.71 0.58 -8.02
CA THR A 21 -2.91 1.24 -8.56
C THR A 21 -3.20 0.96 -10.03
N LEU A 22 -2.21 0.56 -10.82
CA LEU A 22 -2.41 0.29 -12.25
C LEU A 22 -2.44 -1.20 -12.58
N ILE A 23 -1.61 -2.00 -11.92
CA ILE A 23 -1.46 -3.41 -12.28
C ILE A 23 -2.76 -4.19 -12.09
N PRO A 24 -3.48 -4.13 -10.96
CA PRO A 24 -4.74 -4.87 -10.81
C PRO A 24 -5.77 -4.49 -11.88
N LEU A 25 -5.90 -3.19 -12.20
CA LEU A 25 -6.83 -2.70 -13.23
C LEU A 25 -6.46 -3.16 -14.64
N ARG A 26 -5.19 -3.34 -14.94
CA ARG A 26 -4.73 -3.85 -16.24
C ARG A 26 -4.95 -5.35 -16.37
N LEU A 27 -4.83 -6.09 -15.27
CA LEU A 27 -4.95 -7.55 -15.28
C LEU A 27 -6.39 -8.06 -15.23
N ILE A 28 -7.37 -7.24 -14.81
CA ILE A 28 -8.74 -7.69 -14.59
C ILE A 28 -9.45 -8.20 -15.86
N ASN A 29 -9.04 -7.72 -17.03
CA ASN A 29 -9.62 -8.08 -18.33
C ASN A 29 -8.78 -9.11 -19.09
N GLU A 30 -7.75 -9.66 -18.49
CA GLU A 30 -6.95 -10.70 -19.12
C GLU A 30 -7.75 -11.98 -19.30
N ALA A 31 -7.72 -12.56 -20.50
CA ALA A 31 -8.51 -13.75 -20.85
C ALA A 31 -8.26 -14.94 -19.90
N TRP A 32 -7.01 -15.09 -19.45
CA TRP A 32 -6.62 -16.17 -18.54
C TRP A 32 -7.25 -16.03 -17.13
N LEU A 33 -7.72 -14.86 -16.75
CA LEU A 33 -8.37 -14.64 -15.45
C LEU A 33 -9.80 -15.24 -15.43
N ASN A 34 -10.40 -15.50 -16.61
CA ASN A 34 -11.67 -16.16 -16.79
C ASN A 34 -12.78 -15.61 -15.87
N ASN A 35 -12.90 -14.29 -15.82
CA ASN A 35 -13.82 -13.57 -14.94
C ASN A 35 -13.66 -13.83 -13.44
N GLN A 36 -12.63 -14.54 -13.01
CA GLN A 36 -12.30 -14.71 -11.60
C GLN A 36 -11.80 -13.41 -10.99
N ARG A 37 -11.77 -13.36 -9.66
CA ARG A 37 -11.35 -12.18 -8.89
C ARG A 37 -9.84 -12.13 -8.73
N ILE A 38 -9.37 -10.90 -8.55
CA ILE A 38 -8.02 -10.59 -8.09
C ILE A 38 -8.10 -10.25 -6.60
N VAL A 39 -7.30 -10.91 -5.78
CA VAL A 39 -7.08 -10.53 -4.39
C VAL A 39 -5.69 -9.91 -4.28
N MET A 40 -5.61 -8.66 -3.83
CA MET A 40 -4.36 -7.95 -3.60
C MET A 40 -4.14 -7.77 -2.09
N LEU A 41 -3.06 -8.34 -1.60
CA LEU A 41 -2.64 -8.20 -0.22
C LEU A 41 -1.82 -6.91 -0.07
N GLU A 42 -2.29 -6.06 0.83
CA GLU A 42 -1.62 -4.83 1.24
C GLU A 42 -1.39 -4.92 2.75
N PRO A 43 -0.13 -4.85 3.26
CA PRO A 43 0.16 -5.16 4.65
C PRO A 43 -0.44 -4.19 5.66
N ARG A 44 -0.74 -2.97 5.25
CA ARG A 44 -1.20 -1.91 6.16
C ARG A 44 -2.65 -1.53 5.89
N ARG A 45 -3.47 -1.48 6.95
CA ARG A 45 -4.91 -1.17 6.86
C ARG A 45 -5.20 0.16 6.16
N LEU A 46 -4.44 1.21 6.50
CA LEU A 46 -4.55 2.52 5.84
C LEU A 46 -4.22 2.44 4.35
N ALA A 47 -3.13 1.76 4.01
CA ALA A 47 -2.70 1.59 2.62
C ALA A 47 -3.70 0.75 1.83
N ALA A 48 -4.26 -0.32 2.41
CA ALA A 48 -5.29 -1.14 1.77
C ALA A 48 -6.54 -0.31 1.40
N ARG A 49 -7.03 0.53 2.32
CA ARG A 49 -8.16 1.44 2.04
C ARG A 49 -7.81 2.49 0.99
N ALA A 50 -6.64 3.12 1.11
CA ALA A 50 -6.17 4.13 0.17
C ALA A 50 -5.97 3.55 -1.22
N ALA A 51 -5.38 2.35 -1.35
CA ALA A 51 -5.20 1.64 -2.60
C ALA A 51 -6.55 1.32 -3.25
N ALA A 52 -7.51 0.78 -2.50
CA ALA A 52 -8.84 0.46 -3.03
C ALA A 52 -9.59 1.73 -3.49
N ARG A 53 -9.56 2.81 -2.71
CA ARG A 53 -10.14 4.10 -3.10
C ARG A 53 -9.49 4.66 -4.35
N ARG A 54 -8.16 4.60 -4.44
CA ARG A 54 -7.44 5.09 -5.61
C ARG A 54 -7.75 4.26 -6.85
N LEU A 55 -7.77 2.93 -6.75
CA LEU A 55 -8.16 2.03 -7.83
C LEU A 55 -9.58 2.35 -8.32
N ALA A 56 -10.55 2.48 -7.41
CA ALA A 56 -11.93 2.81 -7.75
C ALA A 56 -12.02 4.19 -8.42
N SER A 57 -11.37 5.21 -7.87
CA SER A 57 -11.38 6.57 -8.43
C SER A 57 -10.80 6.65 -9.85
N LEU A 58 -9.78 5.83 -10.17
CA LEU A 58 -9.18 5.79 -11.51
C LEU A 58 -10.14 5.29 -12.60
N ILE A 59 -11.20 4.60 -12.20
CA ILE A 59 -12.24 4.11 -13.11
C ILE A 59 -13.59 4.80 -12.89
N GLY A 60 -13.60 5.90 -12.13
CA GLY A 60 -14.81 6.70 -11.86
C GLY A 60 -15.85 6.00 -10.98
N GLN A 61 -15.42 5.13 -10.07
CA GLN A 61 -16.28 4.35 -9.18
C GLN A 61 -15.94 4.57 -7.70
N GLU A 62 -16.82 4.09 -6.82
CA GLU A 62 -16.61 4.04 -5.38
C GLU A 62 -16.20 2.62 -4.92
N PRO A 63 -15.47 2.50 -3.78
CA PRO A 63 -15.18 1.20 -3.20
C PRO A 63 -16.44 0.41 -2.85
N GLY A 64 -16.49 -0.87 -3.28
CA GLY A 64 -17.63 -1.75 -3.15
C GLY A 64 -18.30 -2.07 -4.49
N GLU A 65 -17.95 -1.36 -5.55
CA GLU A 65 -18.32 -1.68 -6.93
C GLU A 65 -17.34 -2.70 -7.53
N LEU A 66 -16.64 -2.37 -8.62
CA LEU A 66 -15.63 -3.26 -9.24
C LEU A 66 -14.42 -3.50 -8.33
N VAL A 67 -14.04 -2.48 -7.58
CA VAL A 67 -12.95 -2.54 -6.59
C VAL A 67 -13.53 -2.46 -5.19
N GLY A 68 -13.14 -3.38 -4.33
CA GLY A 68 -13.51 -3.38 -2.93
C GLY A 68 -12.30 -3.62 -2.02
N TYR A 69 -12.52 -3.55 -0.72
CA TYR A 69 -11.50 -3.87 0.27
C TYR A 69 -12.08 -4.55 1.50
N GLN A 70 -11.22 -5.26 2.19
CA GLN A 70 -11.53 -5.85 3.49
C GLN A 70 -10.34 -5.77 4.43
N THR A 71 -10.56 -5.11 5.56
CA THR A 71 -9.65 -5.07 6.70
C THR A 71 -10.30 -5.75 7.90
N ARG A 72 -9.62 -5.81 9.03
CA ARG A 72 -10.20 -6.35 10.26
C ARG A 72 -11.46 -5.59 10.69
N ASP A 73 -11.46 -4.28 10.51
CA ASP A 73 -12.46 -3.36 11.09
C ASP A 73 -13.52 -2.93 10.07
N GLU A 74 -13.27 -3.13 8.78
CA GLU A 74 -14.16 -2.64 7.73
C GLU A 74 -14.18 -3.56 6.51
N ARG A 75 -15.36 -3.69 5.89
CA ARG A 75 -15.57 -4.44 4.66
C ARG A 75 -16.43 -3.62 3.68
N ARG A 76 -15.88 -3.36 2.49
CA ARG A 76 -16.54 -2.71 1.34
C ARG A 76 -16.38 -3.58 0.10
N ILE A 77 -17.17 -4.63 0.02
CA ILE A 77 -17.18 -5.59 -1.10
C ILE A 77 -18.63 -5.79 -1.50
N GLY A 78 -18.93 -5.60 -2.78
CA GLY A 78 -20.24 -5.79 -3.38
C GLY A 78 -20.29 -7.04 -4.29
N PRO A 79 -21.44 -7.32 -4.88
CA PRO A 79 -21.63 -8.50 -5.76
C PRO A 79 -20.80 -8.42 -7.04
N ASN A 80 -20.48 -7.21 -7.52
CA ASN A 80 -19.73 -6.99 -8.75
C ASN A 80 -18.23 -6.77 -8.48
N THR A 81 -17.76 -6.90 -7.23
CA THR A 81 -16.36 -6.70 -6.90
C THR A 81 -15.50 -7.78 -7.50
N ARG A 82 -14.51 -7.37 -8.30
CA ARG A 82 -13.54 -8.25 -8.96
C ARG A 82 -12.10 -8.00 -8.54
N ILE A 83 -11.81 -6.84 -7.95
CA ILE A 83 -10.53 -6.56 -7.30
C ILE A 83 -10.79 -6.34 -5.82
N GLU A 84 -10.25 -7.21 -4.99
CA GLU A 84 -10.37 -7.11 -3.53
C GLU A 84 -9.01 -6.77 -2.92
N VAL A 85 -8.88 -5.59 -2.31
CA VAL A 85 -7.69 -5.24 -1.53
C VAL A 85 -7.90 -5.71 -0.10
N VAL A 86 -7.02 -6.57 0.39
CA VAL A 86 -7.16 -7.20 1.71
C VAL A 86 -5.91 -7.03 2.55
N THR A 87 -6.08 -7.00 3.87
CA THR A 87 -4.95 -7.09 4.80
C THR A 87 -4.55 -8.54 5.03
N GLU A 88 -3.33 -8.74 5.51
CA GLU A 88 -2.67 -10.04 5.72
C GLU A 88 -3.55 -11.06 6.45
N GLY A 89 -4.12 -10.68 7.60
CA GLY A 89 -4.95 -11.58 8.40
C GLY A 89 -6.24 -12.03 7.68
N ILE A 90 -6.71 -11.27 6.70
CA ILE A 90 -7.89 -11.65 5.90
C ILE A 90 -7.51 -12.74 4.91
N LEU A 91 -6.41 -12.58 4.17
CA LEU A 91 -5.95 -13.59 3.21
C LEU A 91 -5.56 -14.90 3.91
N THR A 92 -4.77 -14.80 4.98
CA THR A 92 -4.36 -15.98 5.77
C THR A 92 -5.56 -16.76 6.29
N ARG A 93 -6.58 -16.06 6.83
CA ARG A 93 -7.82 -16.70 7.30
C ARG A 93 -8.60 -17.36 6.16
N ARG A 94 -8.64 -16.74 4.97
CA ARG A 94 -9.29 -17.34 3.79
C ARG A 94 -8.60 -18.63 3.40
N LEU A 95 -7.27 -18.64 3.33
CA LEU A 95 -6.46 -19.83 3.01
C LEU A 95 -6.59 -20.93 4.05
N GLN A 96 -6.72 -20.59 5.34
CA GLN A 96 -6.93 -21.57 6.42
C GLN A 96 -8.34 -22.18 6.37
N ASN A 97 -9.36 -21.40 6.00
CA ASN A 97 -10.75 -21.89 5.93
C ASN A 97 -11.02 -22.67 4.65
N ASP A 98 -10.50 -22.22 3.53
CA ASP A 98 -10.65 -22.84 2.21
C ASP A 98 -9.41 -22.53 1.36
N PRO A 99 -8.43 -23.44 1.34
CA PRO A 99 -7.19 -23.24 0.60
C PRO A 99 -7.37 -23.26 -0.92
N GLU A 100 -8.50 -23.76 -1.43
CA GLU A 100 -8.79 -23.71 -2.85
C GLU A 100 -9.11 -22.30 -3.35
N LEU A 101 -9.43 -21.35 -2.47
CA LEU A 101 -9.75 -19.96 -2.82
C LEU A 101 -10.75 -19.85 -3.99
N PRO A 102 -11.96 -20.38 -3.87
CA PRO A 102 -12.89 -20.48 -4.99
C PRO A 102 -13.23 -19.10 -5.57
N GLY A 103 -13.21 -19.01 -6.91
CA GLY A 103 -13.48 -17.77 -7.64
C GLY A 103 -12.35 -16.73 -7.62
N ILE A 104 -11.17 -17.09 -7.10
CA ILE A 104 -9.97 -16.26 -7.15
C ILE A 104 -9.01 -16.85 -8.18
N GLY A 105 -8.60 -16.05 -9.15
CA GLY A 105 -7.67 -16.46 -10.21
C GLY A 105 -6.28 -15.86 -10.09
N LEU A 106 -6.15 -14.77 -9.31
CA LEU A 106 -4.87 -14.13 -9.08
C LEU A 106 -4.78 -13.61 -7.64
N VAL A 107 -3.68 -13.92 -6.97
CA VAL A 107 -3.29 -13.28 -5.71
C VAL A 107 -2.06 -12.41 -5.94
N ILE A 108 -2.16 -11.15 -5.58
CA ILE A 108 -1.07 -10.17 -5.64
C ILE A 108 -0.57 -9.90 -4.22
N PHE A 109 0.71 -10.06 -4.00
CA PHE A 109 1.40 -9.69 -2.76
C PHE A 109 2.15 -8.39 -3.01
N ASP A 110 1.65 -7.29 -2.45
CA ASP A 110 2.32 -5.98 -2.56
C ASP A 110 3.34 -5.78 -1.43
N GLU A 111 4.34 -4.94 -1.70
CA GLU A 111 5.41 -4.55 -0.77
C GLU A 111 6.16 -5.75 -0.14
N VAL A 112 6.37 -6.85 -0.90
CA VAL A 112 7.04 -8.07 -0.37
C VAL A 112 8.44 -7.82 0.17
N HIS A 113 9.09 -6.73 -0.21
CA HIS A 113 10.42 -6.34 0.29
C HIS A 113 10.40 -5.87 1.76
N GLU A 114 9.25 -5.51 2.33
CA GLU A 114 9.12 -5.17 3.76
C GLU A 114 9.36 -6.39 4.68
N ARG A 115 9.32 -7.61 4.14
CA ARG A 115 9.56 -8.88 4.85
C ARG A 115 8.73 -9.01 6.11
N ASN A 116 7.46 -8.69 6.00
CA ASN A 116 6.51 -8.83 7.08
C ASN A 116 6.12 -10.30 7.26
N LEU A 117 6.30 -10.85 8.47
CA LEU A 117 6.03 -12.26 8.76
C LEU A 117 4.61 -12.72 8.36
N PRO A 118 3.51 -12.00 8.65
CA PRO A 118 2.19 -12.41 8.20
C PRO A 118 2.05 -12.44 6.66
N THR A 119 2.71 -11.55 5.93
CA THR A 119 2.75 -11.58 4.45
C THR A 119 3.51 -12.80 3.96
N ASP A 120 4.68 -13.08 4.54
CA ASP A 120 5.50 -14.25 4.17
C ASP A 120 4.74 -15.56 4.45
N VAL A 121 4.01 -15.67 5.55
CA VAL A 121 3.13 -16.82 5.86
C VAL A 121 2.00 -16.94 4.83
N GLY A 122 1.32 -15.84 4.53
CA GLY A 122 0.27 -15.82 3.50
C GLY A 122 0.77 -16.26 2.13
N LEU A 123 1.97 -15.82 1.75
CA LEU A 123 2.63 -16.24 0.51
C LEU A 123 2.94 -17.74 0.51
N ALA A 124 3.52 -18.26 1.59
CA ALA A 124 3.83 -19.68 1.71
C ALA A 124 2.58 -20.55 1.60
N LEU A 125 1.49 -20.22 2.31
CA LEU A 125 0.21 -20.91 2.22
C LEU A 125 -0.40 -20.84 0.81
N CYS A 126 -0.30 -19.68 0.17
CA CYS A 126 -0.80 -19.50 -1.20
C CYS A 126 -0.02 -20.35 -2.21
N LEU A 127 1.29 -20.45 -2.06
CA LEU A 127 2.14 -21.29 -2.91
C LEU A 127 1.90 -22.78 -2.66
N ASP A 128 1.66 -23.18 -1.42
CA ASP A 128 1.29 -24.54 -1.07
C ASP A 128 -0.05 -24.94 -1.69
N ALA A 129 -1.07 -24.10 -1.54
CA ALA A 129 -2.38 -24.27 -2.16
C ALA A 129 -2.27 -24.34 -3.70
N ARG A 130 -1.47 -23.46 -4.31
CA ARG A 130 -1.20 -23.48 -5.75
C ARG A 130 -0.58 -24.80 -6.19
N LYS A 131 0.42 -25.30 -5.47
CA LYS A 131 1.14 -26.51 -5.84
C LYS A 131 0.30 -27.78 -5.72
N ASN A 132 -0.53 -27.86 -4.69
CA ASN A 132 -1.21 -29.09 -4.29
C ASN A 132 -2.70 -29.15 -4.69
N LEU A 133 -3.37 -27.99 -4.82
CA LEU A 133 -4.81 -27.91 -4.99
C LEU A 133 -5.23 -27.07 -6.22
N ARG A 134 -4.52 -26.00 -6.54
CA ARG A 134 -4.92 -24.99 -7.52
C ARG A 134 -3.80 -24.71 -8.53
N ASN A 135 -3.53 -25.66 -9.41
CA ASN A 135 -2.48 -25.53 -10.45
C ASN A 135 -2.71 -24.36 -11.41
N ASP A 136 -3.92 -23.80 -11.45
CA ASP A 136 -4.34 -22.65 -12.26
C ASP A 136 -4.15 -21.30 -11.56
N LEU A 137 -3.99 -21.29 -10.22
CA LEU A 137 -3.90 -20.06 -9.43
C LEU A 137 -2.63 -19.29 -9.78
N ARG A 138 -2.79 -18.02 -10.08
CA ARG A 138 -1.65 -17.12 -10.37
C ARG A 138 -1.23 -16.35 -9.13
N VAL A 139 0.09 -16.12 -9.05
CA VAL A 139 0.67 -15.35 -7.95
C VAL A 139 1.62 -14.30 -8.51
N LEU A 140 1.40 -13.05 -8.12
CA LEU A 140 2.26 -11.92 -8.45
C LEU A 140 2.83 -11.33 -7.16
N ALA A 141 4.16 -11.28 -7.04
CA ALA A 141 4.83 -10.51 -6.00
C ALA A 141 5.27 -9.15 -6.54
N MET A 142 5.00 -8.07 -5.82
CA MET A 142 5.40 -6.72 -6.18
C MET A 142 6.38 -6.14 -5.14
N SER A 143 7.47 -5.56 -5.62
CA SER A 143 8.56 -5.04 -4.80
C SER A 143 8.99 -3.65 -5.25
N ALA A 144 9.44 -2.82 -4.31
CA ALA A 144 10.08 -1.55 -4.61
C ALA A 144 11.61 -1.66 -4.77
N THR A 145 12.19 -2.80 -4.37
CA THR A 145 13.66 -3.02 -4.40
C THR A 145 14.05 -4.09 -5.39
N ALA A 146 15.30 -4.03 -5.86
CA ALA A 146 15.85 -4.95 -6.86
C ALA A 146 16.26 -6.33 -6.31
N ASP A 147 16.30 -6.53 -4.98
CA ASP A 147 16.65 -7.84 -4.38
C ASP A 147 15.47 -8.83 -4.49
N THR A 148 15.20 -9.24 -5.72
CA THR A 148 14.03 -10.06 -6.07
C THR A 148 14.38 -11.48 -6.48
N ASP A 149 15.64 -11.82 -6.61
CA ASP A 149 16.08 -13.16 -7.05
C ASP A 149 15.58 -14.27 -6.10
N ARG A 150 15.53 -13.97 -4.80
CA ARG A 150 14.99 -14.91 -3.81
C ARG A 150 13.49 -15.15 -4.00
N PHE A 151 12.74 -14.09 -4.29
CA PHE A 151 11.30 -14.21 -4.59
C PHE A 151 11.08 -14.92 -5.92
N ALA A 152 11.89 -14.63 -6.94
CA ALA A 152 11.79 -15.32 -8.22
C ALA A 152 12.05 -16.84 -8.08
N LYS A 153 13.03 -17.23 -7.28
CA LYS A 153 13.29 -18.65 -6.97
C LYS A 153 12.15 -19.27 -6.17
N LEU A 154 11.62 -18.55 -5.16
CA LEU A 154 10.53 -19.03 -4.30
C LEU A 154 9.23 -19.24 -5.10
N LEU A 155 8.91 -18.31 -6.00
CA LEU A 155 7.69 -18.34 -6.82
C LEU A 155 7.84 -19.28 -8.03
N GLY A 156 9.05 -19.70 -8.33
CA GLY A 156 9.35 -20.56 -9.47
C GLY A 156 8.94 -22.02 -9.26
N ASP A 157 8.73 -22.71 -10.37
CA ASP A 157 8.40 -24.13 -10.42
C ASP A 157 9.50 -24.85 -11.20
N GLY A 158 10.59 -25.19 -10.51
CA GLY A 158 11.81 -25.74 -11.10
C GLY A 158 12.74 -24.68 -11.69
N GLU A 159 12.21 -23.65 -12.35
CA GLU A 159 12.93 -22.46 -12.81
C GLU A 159 12.42 -21.20 -12.12
N PRO A 160 13.28 -20.19 -11.90
CA PRO A 160 12.85 -18.95 -11.29
C PRO A 160 11.67 -18.30 -12.05
N ALA A 161 10.73 -17.71 -11.32
CA ALA A 161 9.65 -16.92 -11.90
C ALA A 161 10.22 -15.71 -12.66
N PRO A 162 9.60 -15.28 -13.76
CA PRO A 162 10.05 -14.10 -14.50
C PRO A 162 10.01 -12.84 -13.64
N ILE A 163 11.08 -12.04 -13.71
CA ILE A 163 11.18 -10.73 -13.09
C ILE A 163 10.90 -9.67 -14.17
N ILE A 164 9.90 -8.82 -13.87
CA ILE A 164 9.53 -7.69 -14.73
C ILE A 164 9.97 -6.42 -14.00
N SER A 165 10.84 -5.63 -14.60
CA SER A 165 11.33 -4.39 -14.00
C SER A 165 10.83 -3.18 -14.76
N SER A 166 10.47 -2.14 -14.01
CA SER A 166 10.13 -0.82 -14.53
C SER A 166 10.99 0.23 -13.84
N ALA A 167 11.65 1.08 -14.60
CA ALA A 167 12.47 2.16 -14.04
C ALA A 167 11.62 3.23 -13.33
N GLY A 168 10.33 3.34 -13.68
CA GLY A 168 9.44 4.36 -13.14
C GLY A 168 9.91 5.78 -13.44
N ARG A 169 9.25 6.76 -12.82
CA ARG A 169 9.72 8.15 -12.75
C ARG A 169 10.07 8.46 -11.30
N GLN A 170 11.27 8.92 -11.05
CA GLN A 170 11.68 9.45 -9.76
C GLN A 170 11.71 10.98 -9.86
N HIS A 171 11.16 11.64 -8.85
CA HIS A 171 11.35 13.07 -8.68
C HIS A 171 12.65 13.31 -7.93
N PRO A 172 13.40 14.38 -8.24
CA PRO A 172 14.57 14.74 -7.46
C PRO A 172 14.19 15.02 -6.01
N VAL A 173 15.02 14.58 -5.08
CA VAL A 173 14.83 14.76 -3.64
C VAL A 173 16.08 15.42 -3.08
N ASP A 174 15.92 16.62 -2.52
CA ASP A 174 16.98 17.30 -1.80
C ASP A 174 16.96 16.91 -0.33
N ILE A 175 18.09 16.42 0.18
CA ILE A 175 18.19 15.95 1.56
C ILE A 175 18.93 17.00 2.40
N THR A 176 18.28 17.48 3.45
CA THR A 176 18.85 18.42 4.42
C THR A 176 18.85 17.81 5.81
N TRP A 177 20.01 17.84 6.48
CA TRP A 177 20.16 17.36 7.84
C TRP A 177 20.03 18.50 8.84
N ALA A 178 19.16 18.34 9.84
CA ALA A 178 18.90 19.32 10.89
C ALA A 178 18.83 18.62 12.25
N PRO A 179 19.96 18.21 12.84
CA PRO A 179 19.99 17.54 14.13
C PRO A 179 19.50 18.50 15.23
N PRO A 180 18.82 17.99 16.28
CA PRO A 180 18.44 18.80 17.43
C PRO A 180 19.64 19.36 18.15
N GLY A 181 19.50 20.54 18.76
CA GLY A 181 20.49 21.13 19.64
C GLY A 181 20.76 20.26 20.89
N LYS A 182 21.94 20.40 21.53
CA LYS A 182 22.38 19.53 22.64
C LYS A 182 21.39 19.40 23.81
N GLN A 183 20.53 20.39 24.03
CA GLN A 183 19.53 20.41 25.12
C GLN A 183 18.08 20.55 24.56
N GLN A 184 17.92 20.56 23.26
CA GLN A 184 16.61 20.71 22.62
C GLN A 184 15.86 19.36 22.63
N ARG A 185 14.61 19.39 23.02
CA ARG A 185 13.74 18.20 22.91
C ARG A 185 13.47 17.89 21.44
N LEU A 186 13.31 16.61 21.13
CA LEU A 186 13.03 16.17 19.76
C LEU A 186 11.77 16.84 19.19
N ASP A 187 10.71 16.93 20.00
CA ASP A 187 9.42 17.50 19.60
C ASP A 187 9.57 18.98 19.17
N ASP A 188 10.33 19.75 19.94
CA ASP A 188 10.60 21.16 19.65
C ASP A 188 11.47 21.32 18.40
N ALA A 189 12.50 20.48 18.26
CA ALA A 189 13.35 20.48 17.08
C ALA A 189 12.59 20.16 15.80
N VAL A 190 11.69 19.17 15.86
CA VAL A 190 10.82 18.81 14.71
C VAL A 190 9.86 19.94 14.38
N ALA A 191 9.24 20.58 15.37
CA ALA A 191 8.36 21.72 15.13
C ALA A 191 9.11 22.89 14.47
N ASP A 192 10.34 23.23 14.95
CA ASP A 192 11.16 24.28 14.37
C ASP A 192 11.55 24.01 12.91
N VAL A 193 11.95 22.76 12.62
CA VAL A 193 12.29 22.34 11.25
C VAL A 193 11.05 22.40 10.35
N THR A 194 9.90 21.97 10.83
CA THR A 194 8.64 22.03 10.11
C THR A 194 8.24 23.48 9.80
N LEU A 195 8.30 24.37 10.77
CA LEU A 195 8.00 25.79 10.58
C LEU A 195 8.99 26.47 9.62
N ARG A 196 10.26 26.08 9.65
CA ARG A 196 11.25 26.55 8.67
C ARG A 196 10.90 26.05 7.26
N ALA A 197 10.60 24.77 7.11
CA ALA A 197 10.21 24.18 5.84
C ALA A 197 8.94 24.84 5.26
N LEU A 198 7.96 25.19 6.11
CA LEU A 198 6.77 25.94 5.72
C LEU A 198 7.09 27.32 5.15
N ARG A 199 8.12 28.01 5.65
CA ARG A 199 8.54 29.31 5.14
C ARG A 199 9.35 29.24 3.85
N GLU A 200 10.19 28.20 3.73
CA GLU A 200 11.17 28.09 2.65
C GLU A 200 10.63 27.35 1.42
N ASN A 201 9.59 26.55 1.57
CA ASN A 201 9.07 25.72 0.48
C ASN A 201 7.56 25.91 0.27
N ALA A 202 7.11 25.66 -0.95
CA ALA A 202 5.70 25.56 -1.29
C ALA A 202 5.21 24.09 -1.14
N GLY A 203 3.88 23.91 -1.04
CA GLY A 203 3.26 22.58 -0.96
C GLY A 203 3.04 22.09 0.47
N ASP A 204 2.57 20.85 0.59
CA ASP A 204 2.24 20.22 1.87
C ASP A 204 3.49 19.61 2.51
N ILE A 205 3.45 19.40 3.85
CA ILE A 205 4.54 18.82 4.61
C ILE A 205 4.06 17.57 5.33
N LEU A 206 4.78 16.47 5.15
CA LEU A 206 4.55 15.22 5.89
C LEU A 206 5.65 15.03 6.94
N VAL A 207 5.26 14.96 8.21
CA VAL A 207 6.19 14.82 9.34
C VAL A 207 6.05 13.43 9.95
N PHE A 208 7.14 12.66 9.96
CA PHE A 208 7.18 11.35 10.59
C PHE A 208 7.69 11.45 12.04
N LEU A 209 6.94 10.84 12.95
CA LEU A 209 7.21 10.84 14.38
C LEU A 209 7.12 9.43 14.97
N PRO A 210 7.84 9.12 16.07
CA PRO A 210 7.91 7.77 16.63
C PRO A 210 6.58 7.22 17.13
N GLY A 211 5.67 8.08 17.61
CA GLY A 211 4.41 7.63 18.18
C GLY A 211 3.38 8.73 18.38
N ILE A 212 2.19 8.33 18.83
CA ILE A 212 1.05 9.24 19.00
C ILE A 212 1.31 10.36 20.05
N GLY A 213 2.14 10.08 21.06
CA GLY A 213 2.52 11.08 22.05
C GLY A 213 3.32 12.23 21.44
N GLU A 214 4.28 11.92 20.59
CA GLU A 214 5.10 12.88 19.86
C GLU A 214 4.25 13.63 18.84
N ILE A 215 3.37 12.93 18.13
CA ILE A 215 2.40 13.53 17.17
C ILE A 215 1.57 14.61 17.87
N ASN A 216 0.98 14.31 19.02
CA ASN A 216 0.14 15.25 19.74
C ASN A 216 0.94 16.49 20.24
N ARG A 217 2.15 16.30 20.73
CA ARG A 217 2.98 17.41 21.20
C ARG A 217 3.41 18.34 20.08
N VAL A 218 3.90 17.77 18.96
CA VAL A 218 4.28 18.54 17.78
C VAL A 218 3.07 19.24 17.18
N GLN A 219 1.91 18.57 17.08
CA GLN A 219 0.65 19.19 16.63
C GLN A 219 0.32 20.43 17.44
N GLN A 220 0.30 20.33 18.79
CA GLN A 220 -0.03 21.47 19.69
C GLN A 220 0.93 22.65 19.50
N THR A 221 2.21 22.39 19.25
CA THR A 221 3.21 23.43 19.00
C THR A 221 2.97 24.08 17.65
N LEU A 222 2.74 23.29 16.59
CA LEU A 222 2.49 23.80 15.25
C LEU A 222 1.19 24.61 15.17
N GLU A 223 0.08 24.15 15.75
CA GLU A 223 -1.21 24.84 15.74
C GLU A 223 -1.17 26.27 16.33
N ARG A 224 -0.23 26.52 17.25
CA ARG A 224 -0.01 27.85 17.83
C ARG A 224 0.87 28.77 16.97
N SER A 225 1.54 28.20 15.99
CA SER A 225 2.64 28.89 15.27
C SER A 225 2.38 29.01 13.77
N VAL A 226 1.48 28.20 13.19
CA VAL A 226 1.16 28.24 11.76
C VAL A 226 0.18 29.38 11.45
N THR A 227 0.18 29.80 10.21
CA THR A 227 -0.74 30.81 9.68
C THR A 227 -2.15 30.22 9.48
N PRO A 228 -3.22 31.05 9.44
CA PRO A 228 -4.60 30.57 9.30
C PRO A 228 -4.91 29.81 8.01
N ASP A 229 -4.04 29.90 7.01
CA ASP A 229 -4.12 29.16 5.74
C ASP A 229 -3.45 27.78 5.78
N THR A 230 -2.87 27.40 6.92
CA THR A 230 -2.22 26.11 7.12
C THR A 230 -3.01 25.25 8.12
N ASP A 231 -3.42 24.07 7.70
CA ASP A 231 -4.08 23.08 8.55
C ASP A 231 -3.07 22.05 9.08
N VAL A 232 -3.20 21.66 10.35
CA VAL A 232 -2.36 20.63 10.97
C VAL A 232 -3.22 19.42 11.29
N TYR A 233 -2.91 18.27 10.71
CA TYR A 233 -3.66 17.03 10.92
C TYR A 233 -2.76 15.95 11.52
N PRO A 234 -3.12 15.37 12.66
CA PRO A 234 -2.48 14.16 13.13
C PRO A 234 -2.88 12.98 12.22
N LEU A 235 -1.93 12.09 11.96
CA LEU A 235 -2.19 10.86 11.21
C LEU A 235 -1.54 9.67 11.92
N ALA A 236 -2.37 8.77 12.44
CA ALA A 236 -1.91 7.55 13.09
C ALA A 236 -2.97 6.45 12.97
N GLY A 237 -2.53 5.19 12.96
CA GLY A 237 -3.45 4.05 12.87
C GLY A 237 -4.39 3.87 14.07
N ALA A 238 -4.11 4.54 15.19
CA ALA A 238 -4.96 4.53 16.39
C ALA A 238 -6.11 5.57 16.35
N LEU A 239 -6.07 6.51 15.39
CA LEU A 239 -7.13 7.52 15.24
C LEU A 239 -8.37 6.92 14.59
N SER A 240 -9.50 7.64 14.75
CA SER A 240 -10.74 7.25 14.08
C SER A 240 -10.59 7.27 12.56
N LEU A 241 -11.39 6.46 11.87
CA LEU A 241 -11.37 6.42 10.39
C LEU A 241 -11.70 7.79 9.79
N ALA A 242 -12.60 8.54 10.42
CA ALA A 242 -12.99 9.88 9.97
C ALA A 242 -11.82 10.88 10.09
N ASP A 243 -11.02 10.81 11.16
CA ASP A 243 -9.84 11.66 11.33
C ASP A 243 -8.74 11.31 10.31
N GLN A 244 -8.51 10.02 10.10
CA GLN A 244 -7.58 9.55 9.08
C GLN A 244 -8.00 10.01 7.68
N ASP A 245 -9.29 9.89 7.34
CA ASP A 245 -9.83 10.34 6.05
C ASP A 245 -9.70 11.85 5.87
N ARG A 246 -9.94 12.62 6.94
CA ARG A 246 -9.75 14.08 6.94
C ARG A 246 -8.29 14.46 6.71
N ALA A 247 -7.35 13.75 7.34
CA ALA A 247 -5.93 13.98 7.14
C ALA A 247 -5.45 13.63 5.72
N LEU A 248 -6.09 12.68 5.05
CA LEU A 248 -5.72 12.21 3.71
C LEU A 248 -6.52 12.87 2.57
N ALA A 249 -7.59 13.61 2.89
CA ALA A 249 -8.40 14.28 1.88
C ALA A 249 -7.58 15.38 1.18
N PRO A 250 -7.81 15.73 -0.10
CA PRO A 250 -7.12 16.84 -0.75
C PRO A 250 -7.29 18.15 -0.01
N SER A 251 -6.25 18.99 0.06
CA SER A 251 -6.37 20.34 0.64
C SER A 251 -7.31 21.21 -0.20
N PRO A 252 -8.16 22.01 0.43
CA PRO A 252 -8.89 23.07 -0.29
C PRO A 252 -7.93 24.00 -1.00
N VAL A 253 -8.39 24.61 -2.10
CA VAL A 253 -7.59 25.57 -2.88
C VAL A 253 -7.13 26.72 -1.97
N GLY A 254 -5.86 27.03 -2.03
CA GLY A 254 -5.24 28.11 -1.23
C GLY A 254 -4.90 27.74 0.22
N ARG A 255 -5.10 26.49 0.64
CA ARG A 255 -4.68 26.00 1.97
C ARG A 255 -3.52 25.03 1.86
N ARG A 256 -2.69 24.98 2.89
CA ARG A 256 -1.57 24.04 3.07
C ARG A 256 -1.85 23.06 4.23
N ARG A 257 -1.12 21.96 4.24
CA ARG A 257 -1.13 20.96 5.33
C ARG A 257 0.26 20.67 5.83
#